data_add7f2f12c7ce5d820d82225791c8c4b
#
_entry.id   add7f2f12c7ce5d820d82225791c8c4b
#
_cell.length_a   1.000
_cell.length_b   1.000
_cell.length_c   1.000
_cell.angle_alpha   90.00
_cell.angle_beta   90.00
_cell.angle_gamma   90.00
#
_symmetry.space_group_name_H-M   'P 1'
#
loop_
_entity.id
_entity.type
_entity.pdbx_description
1 polymer ?
#
loop_
_entity_poly.entity_id
_entity_poly.type
_entity_poly.pdbx_seq_one_letter_code
_entity_poly.pdbx_strand_id
1 'polypeptide(L)'
;MDWREIYARRLCTPEQAAALIAPGDRIFAGGAGSFPAVLIDAVSDRAELRGIPVVTVVNGTESRALSDPACFARTPYHSLFLGRADRKFQQRGGLHENSVQFHQTVRAAREVYRVNTLMLEVSEPDADGYLYYGPRGTAWSSLDTQVEKRIYQVNAFQQRTRGEHHRIHVSEVTALCRADHPLNTYHYKAPDALDARIAAHILPLVRDGDTLQVGIGGIPNAVAYGLHGRKRLGIYTEVLTQAQLRLMASGAVDLDRVEASIVLDAAGHLDDFALAHIRMIPVDVLNDPFRAAQQPGLISVNGCLMADLTGQVCAEAIDGRQYSGVGGQLDFVRAAARSAGGRSFLCLHSTHEAPDGTLTSNIR
;
A
#
# COMPACT_ATOMS: atom_id res chain seq x y z
N MET A 1 -11.53 -4.61 33.64
CA MET A 1 -11.66 -3.17 33.27
C MET A 1 -12.43 -3.11 31.97
N ASP A 2 -13.47 -2.31 31.91
CA ASP A 2 -14.26 -2.11 30.68
C ASP A 2 -13.33 -1.51 29.60
N TRP A 3 -13.49 -1.95 28.36
CA TRP A 3 -12.71 -1.42 27.25
C TRP A 3 -12.88 0.10 27.06
N ARG A 4 -14.03 0.65 27.42
CA ARG A 4 -14.31 2.09 27.36
C ARG A 4 -13.44 2.89 28.35
N GLU A 5 -13.20 2.35 29.54
CA GLU A 5 -12.29 2.94 30.50
C GLU A 5 -10.84 2.89 30.00
N ILE A 6 -10.45 1.77 29.36
CA ILE A 6 -9.12 1.63 28.77
C ILE A 6 -8.95 2.65 27.64
N TYR A 7 -9.91 2.75 26.73
CA TYR A 7 -9.91 3.70 25.62
C TYR A 7 -9.76 5.14 26.13
N ALA A 8 -10.58 5.55 27.10
CA ALA A 8 -10.54 6.89 27.69
C ALA A 8 -9.18 7.22 28.32
N ARG A 9 -8.50 6.24 28.94
CA ARG A 9 -7.14 6.41 29.51
C ARG A 9 -6.04 6.48 28.46
N ARG A 10 -6.23 5.84 27.33
CA ARG A 10 -5.25 5.80 26.21
C ARG A 10 -5.37 7.00 25.30
N LEU A 11 -6.55 7.63 25.26
CA LEU A 11 -6.82 8.79 24.43
C LEU A 11 -6.15 10.03 25.01
N CYS A 12 -5.32 10.69 24.21
CA CYS A 12 -4.57 11.88 24.59
C CYS A 12 -4.41 12.82 23.38
N THR A 13 -3.79 13.98 23.57
CA THR A 13 -3.48 14.87 22.43
C THR A 13 -2.36 14.30 21.57
N PRO A 14 -2.20 14.73 20.30
CA PRO A 14 -1.07 14.34 19.46
C PRO A 14 0.29 14.64 20.12
N GLU A 15 0.42 15.77 20.82
CA GLU A 15 1.63 16.17 21.54
C GLU A 15 1.92 15.24 22.72
N GLN A 16 0.88 14.85 23.48
CA GLN A 16 1.02 13.89 24.58
C GLN A 16 1.39 12.50 24.06
N ALA A 17 0.81 12.06 22.95
CA ALA A 17 1.18 10.81 22.29
C ALA A 17 2.63 10.86 21.78
N ALA A 18 3.03 11.98 21.14
CA ALA A 18 4.39 12.20 20.67
C ALA A 18 5.41 12.24 21.85
N ALA A 19 5.01 12.70 23.03
CA ALA A 19 5.85 12.73 24.22
C ALA A 19 6.31 11.33 24.69
N LEU A 20 5.65 10.27 24.26
CA LEU A 20 6.05 8.88 24.52
C LEU A 20 7.24 8.41 23.69
N ILE A 21 7.64 9.19 22.67
CA ILE A 21 8.82 8.90 21.87
C ILE A 21 10.07 9.36 22.61
N ALA A 22 10.98 8.44 22.82
CA ALA A 22 12.24 8.64 23.50
C ALA A 22 13.43 8.64 22.53
N PRO A 23 14.59 9.20 22.90
CA PRO A 23 15.83 9.01 22.16
C PRO A 23 16.13 7.52 21.94
N GLY A 24 16.43 7.15 20.71
CA GLY A 24 16.67 5.76 20.32
C GLY A 24 15.43 5.00 19.77
N ASP A 25 14.24 5.57 19.90
CA ASP A 25 13.06 4.99 19.24
C ASP A 25 13.20 5.02 17.71
N ARG A 26 12.54 4.06 17.05
CA ARG A 26 12.52 3.89 15.60
C ARG A 26 11.11 3.61 15.18
N ILE A 27 10.54 4.51 14.38
CA ILE A 27 9.13 4.53 14.05
C ILE A 27 8.91 3.90 12.68
N PHE A 28 7.95 2.97 12.59
CA PHE A 28 7.30 2.67 11.31
C PHE A 28 5.97 3.43 11.27
N ALA A 29 5.82 4.29 10.28
CA ALA A 29 4.59 5.02 10.00
C ALA A 29 3.90 4.39 8.79
N GLY A 30 2.60 4.14 8.87
CA GLY A 30 1.84 3.55 7.78
C GLY A 30 1.94 4.34 6.49
N GLY A 31 1.79 3.65 5.36
CA GLY A 31 1.76 4.24 4.04
C GLY A 31 0.41 4.05 3.34
N ALA A 32 0.36 4.27 2.03
CA ALA A 32 -0.82 4.03 1.18
C ALA A 32 -2.13 4.68 1.69
N GLY A 33 -2.03 5.80 2.43
CA GLY A 33 -3.20 6.50 2.98
C GLY A 33 -3.57 6.11 4.41
N SER A 34 -2.74 5.34 5.11
CA SER A 34 -2.82 5.09 6.56
C SER A 34 -1.73 5.84 7.34
N PHE A 35 -1.04 6.78 6.70
CA PHE A 35 0.02 7.57 7.30
C PHE A 35 -0.56 8.55 8.33
N PRO A 36 -0.19 8.46 9.62
CA PRO A 36 -0.77 9.27 10.69
C PRO A 36 -0.07 10.64 10.74
N ALA A 37 -0.37 11.52 9.78
CA ALA A 37 0.37 12.76 9.56
C ALA A 37 0.39 13.68 10.78
N VAL A 38 -0.75 13.84 11.47
CA VAL A 38 -0.83 14.71 12.66
C VAL A 38 0.08 14.22 13.77
N LEU A 39 0.12 12.90 13.98
CA LEU A 39 0.97 12.29 15.01
C LEU A 39 2.46 12.39 14.65
N ILE A 40 2.82 12.15 13.39
CA ILE A 40 4.22 12.27 12.93
C ILE A 40 4.68 13.73 12.97
N ASP A 41 3.82 14.66 12.62
CA ASP A 41 4.11 16.10 12.74
C ASP A 41 4.36 16.51 14.20
N ALA A 42 3.56 16.01 15.14
CA ALA A 42 3.76 16.26 16.57
C ALA A 42 5.11 15.69 17.07
N VAL A 43 5.54 14.51 16.57
CA VAL A 43 6.89 13.97 16.86
C VAL A 43 7.97 14.89 16.27
N SER A 44 7.80 15.35 15.04
CA SER A 44 8.76 16.19 14.32
C SER A 44 8.92 17.59 14.92
N ASP A 45 7.92 18.06 15.66
CA ASP A 45 7.96 19.35 16.36
C ASP A 45 8.80 19.32 17.65
N ARG A 46 9.10 18.15 18.18
CA ARG A 46 9.88 18.03 19.41
C ARG A 46 11.34 18.39 19.19
N ALA A 47 11.69 19.62 19.59
CA ALA A 47 13.01 20.22 19.32
C ALA A 47 14.18 19.47 19.97
N GLU A 48 13.94 18.72 21.04
CA GLU A 48 14.94 17.93 21.76
C GLU A 48 15.28 16.59 21.11
N LEU A 49 14.41 16.08 20.22
CA LEU A 49 14.66 14.81 19.52
C LEU A 49 15.72 14.96 18.44
N ARG A 50 16.52 13.94 18.26
CA ARG A 50 17.51 13.81 17.18
C ARG A 50 17.58 12.37 16.70
N GLY A 51 17.59 12.20 15.36
CA GLY A 51 17.84 10.91 14.74
C GLY A 51 16.78 9.84 15.01
N ILE A 52 15.51 10.22 15.17
CA ILE A 52 14.38 9.30 15.27
C ILE A 52 13.94 8.92 13.84
N PRO A 53 14.33 7.77 13.30
CA PRO A 53 13.98 7.43 11.93
C PRO A 53 12.48 7.15 11.81
N VAL A 54 11.86 7.76 10.80
CA VAL A 54 10.49 7.48 10.38
C VAL A 54 10.54 6.68 9.08
N VAL A 55 10.23 5.40 9.17
CA VAL A 55 10.21 4.46 8.06
C VAL A 55 8.78 4.35 7.53
N THR A 56 8.59 4.44 6.23
CA THR A 56 7.26 4.34 5.59
C THR A 56 7.34 3.70 4.21
N VAL A 57 6.18 3.49 3.58
CA VAL A 57 6.04 2.87 2.26
C VAL A 57 4.91 3.55 1.48
N VAL A 58 5.14 3.92 0.21
CA VAL A 58 4.09 4.47 -0.69
C VAL A 58 3.35 5.66 -0.06
N ASN A 59 4.05 6.60 0.56
CA ASN A 59 3.38 7.71 1.20
C ASN A 59 2.79 8.70 0.17
N GLY A 60 1.49 8.96 0.32
CA GLY A 60 0.76 9.96 -0.46
C GLY A 60 0.42 11.23 0.32
N THR A 61 0.73 11.28 1.62
CA THR A 61 0.35 12.35 2.54
C THR A 61 1.57 13.17 2.91
N GLU A 62 1.46 14.50 2.79
CA GLU A 62 2.54 15.42 3.19
C GLU A 62 2.60 15.54 4.72
N SER A 63 3.82 15.67 5.24
CA SER A 63 4.09 15.94 6.65
C SER A 63 5.31 16.84 6.79
N ARG A 64 5.48 17.46 7.95
CA ARG A 64 6.67 18.29 8.22
C ARG A 64 7.94 17.45 8.32
N ALA A 65 7.86 16.22 8.77
CA ALA A 65 8.98 15.27 8.75
C ALA A 65 9.59 15.14 7.35
N LEU A 66 8.77 15.23 6.30
CA LEU A 66 9.19 15.11 4.90
C LEU A 66 9.48 16.47 4.25
N SER A 67 8.71 17.52 4.59
CA SER A 67 8.68 18.78 3.84
C SER A 67 9.51 19.92 4.45
N ASP A 68 9.77 19.89 5.77
CA ASP A 68 10.47 20.95 6.50
C ASP A 68 11.92 20.54 6.81
N PRO A 69 12.92 21.23 6.24
CA PRO A 69 14.33 20.96 6.55
C PRO A 69 14.68 21.04 8.04
N ALA A 70 13.96 21.85 8.83
CA ALA A 70 14.15 21.91 10.27
C ALA A 70 13.84 20.59 11.00
N CYS A 71 13.06 19.71 10.38
CA CYS A 71 12.70 18.40 10.92
C CYS A 71 13.70 17.29 10.57
N PHE A 72 14.47 17.42 9.47
CA PHE A 72 15.28 16.34 8.92
C PHE A 72 16.29 15.74 9.90
N ALA A 73 16.90 16.53 10.73
CA ALA A 73 17.83 16.04 11.76
C ALA A 73 17.12 15.36 12.95
N ARG A 74 15.86 15.71 13.20
CA ARG A 74 15.05 15.14 14.29
C ARG A 74 14.42 13.81 13.87
N THR A 75 13.81 13.80 12.70
CA THR A 75 13.07 12.67 12.15
C THR A 75 13.54 12.34 10.72
N PRO A 76 14.74 11.73 10.57
CA PRO A 76 15.20 11.24 9.27
C PRO A 76 14.14 10.35 8.64
N TYR A 77 13.77 10.67 7.40
CA TYR A 77 12.65 10.02 6.72
C TYR A 77 13.14 8.95 5.73
N HIS A 78 12.68 7.73 5.90
CA HIS A 78 13.06 6.59 5.09
C HIS A 78 11.84 6.06 4.34
N SER A 79 11.89 6.04 3.00
CA SER A 79 10.87 5.45 2.16
C SER A 79 11.35 4.13 1.56
N LEU A 80 10.57 3.07 1.72
CA LEU A 80 10.86 1.75 1.14
C LEU A 80 10.25 1.60 -0.25
N PHE A 81 9.42 2.55 -0.65
CA PHE A 81 8.87 2.70 -2.00
C PHE A 81 8.35 4.13 -2.13
N LEU A 82 8.85 4.88 -3.12
CA LEU A 82 8.49 6.29 -3.28
C LEU A 82 7.03 6.48 -3.69
N GLY A 83 6.25 7.06 -2.80
CA GLY A 83 4.90 7.52 -3.06
C GLY A 83 4.88 8.92 -3.73
N ARG A 84 3.68 9.46 -3.90
CA ARG A 84 3.48 10.78 -4.51
C ARG A 84 4.12 11.91 -3.68
N ALA A 85 3.97 11.87 -2.36
CA ALA A 85 4.54 12.86 -1.47
C ALA A 85 6.07 12.75 -1.45
N ASP A 86 6.60 11.52 -1.39
CA ASP A 86 8.04 11.26 -1.39
C ASP A 86 8.70 11.87 -2.63
N ARG A 87 8.18 11.60 -3.83
CA ARG A 87 8.73 12.14 -5.09
C ARG A 87 8.73 13.67 -5.15
N LYS A 88 7.72 14.32 -4.55
CA LYS A 88 7.64 15.79 -4.50
C LYS A 88 8.80 16.38 -3.70
N PHE A 89 9.29 15.67 -2.68
CA PHE A 89 10.31 16.16 -1.77
C PHE A 89 11.68 15.47 -1.91
N GLN A 90 11.80 14.50 -2.80
CA GLN A 90 12.99 13.68 -3.03
C GLN A 90 14.30 14.49 -3.16
N GLN A 91 14.25 15.65 -3.80
CA GLN A 91 15.44 16.50 -4.06
C GLN A 91 15.76 17.46 -2.92
N ARG A 92 14.96 17.52 -1.84
CA ARG A 92 15.16 18.49 -0.75
C ARG A 92 16.15 18.05 0.32
N GLY A 93 16.67 16.83 0.26
CA GLY A 93 17.41 16.19 1.34
C GLY A 93 16.43 15.68 2.43
N GLY A 94 16.89 14.96 3.41
CA GLY A 94 16.04 14.43 4.48
C GLY A 94 15.22 13.19 4.14
N LEU A 95 15.09 12.83 2.88
CA LEU A 95 14.49 11.59 2.39
C LEU A 95 15.59 10.59 2.02
N HIS A 96 15.54 9.40 2.63
CA HIS A 96 16.39 8.26 2.33
C HIS A 96 15.57 7.18 1.63
N GLU A 97 15.99 6.80 0.43
CA GLU A 97 15.33 5.75 -0.35
C GLU A 97 15.98 4.41 -0.11
N ASN A 98 15.16 3.39 0.11
CA ASN A 98 15.61 2.00 0.24
C ASN A 98 14.58 1.09 -0.43
N SER A 99 14.92 0.59 -1.60
CA SER A 99 14.03 -0.28 -2.36
C SER A 99 13.95 -1.68 -1.75
N VAL A 100 12.74 -2.15 -1.45
CA VAL A 100 12.47 -3.44 -0.81
C VAL A 100 11.31 -4.13 -1.52
N GLN A 101 11.40 -5.45 -1.72
CA GLN A 101 10.25 -6.25 -2.14
C GLN A 101 9.16 -6.20 -1.05
N PHE A 102 7.89 -6.05 -1.41
CA PHE A 102 6.86 -5.78 -0.42
C PHE A 102 6.64 -6.91 0.59
N HIS A 103 6.78 -8.17 0.19
CA HIS A 103 6.74 -9.26 1.17
C HIS A 103 7.86 -9.18 2.22
N GLN A 104 8.93 -8.43 1.97
CA GLN A 104 10.05 -8.25 2.89
C GLN A 104 9.96 -6.97 3.73
N THR A 105 8.93 -6.15 3.55
CA THR A 105 8.80 -4.86 4.24
C THR A 105 8.81 -5.02 5.76
N VAL A 106 8.04 -5.95 6.30
CA VAL A 106 7.98 -6.24 7.74
C VAL A 106 9.35 -6.74 8.25
N ARG A 107 10.00 -7.61 7.49
CA ARG A 107 11.35 -8.09 7.81
C ARG A 107 12.36 -6.95 7.80
N ALA A 108 12.35 -6.08 6.80
CA ALA A 108 13.23 -4.92 6.73
C ALA A 108 13.00 -3.97 7.90
N ALA A 109 11.75 -3.67 8.25
CA ALA A 109 11.39 -2.85 9.41
C ALA A 109 11.97 -3.43 10.70
N ARG A 110 11.87 -4.76 10.91
CA ARG A 110 12.35 -5.45 12.09
C ARG A 110 13.88 -5.59 12.14
N GLU A 111 14.50 -6.12 11.08
CA GLU A 111 15.90 -6.56 11.11
C GLU A 111 16.89 -5.46 10.71
N VAL A 112 16.51 -4.60 9.76
CA VAL A 112 17.37 -3.51 9.26
C VAL A 112 17.14 -2.24 10.06
N TYR A 113 15.89 -1.80 10.14
CA TYR A 113 15.55 -0.55 10.83
C TYR A 113 15.38 -0.73 12.33
N ARG A 114 15.15 -1.97 12.80
CA ARG A 114 14.91 -2.30 14.21
C ARG A 114 13.80 -1.43 14.81
N VAL A 115 12.70 -1.33 14.07
CA VAL A 115 11.52 -0.57 14.48
C VAL A 115 10.99 -1.13 15.80
N ASN A 116 10.77 -0.24 16.77
CA ASN A 116 10.18 -0.56 18.07
C ASN A 116 8.86 0.18 18.31
N THR A 117 8.48 1.07 17.42
CA THR A 117 7.25 1.87 17.51
C THR A 117 6.48 1.80 16.21
N LEU A 118 5.21 1.40 16.29
CA LEU A 118 4.28 1.39 15.16
C LEU A 118 3.29 2.55 15.31
N MET A 119 3.18 3.36 14.27
CA MET A 119 2.21 4.45 14.17
C MET A 119 1.36 4.27 12.92
N LEU A 120 0.07 4.07 13.11
CA LEU A 120 -0.91 3.90 12.03
C LEU A 120 -2.15 4.75 12.28
N GLU A 121 -2.92 4.95 11.24
CA GLU A 121 -4.29 5.41 11.36
C GLU A 121 -5.23 4.23 11.54
N VAL A 122 -6.19 4.35 12.48
CA VAL A 122 -7.16 3.32 12.83
C VAL A 122 -8.57 3.89 12.95
N SER A 123 -9.60 3.03 12.91
CA SER A 123 -10.99 3.42 13.13
C SER A 123 -11.28 3.80 14.60
N GLU A 124 -12.46 4.34 14.86
CA GLU A 124 -13.04 4.31 16.20
C GLU A 124 -13.28 2.85 16.65
N PRO A 125 -13.27 2.59 17.99
CA PRO A 125 -13.53 1.25 18.50
C PRO A 125 -14.95 0.77 18.15
N ASP A 126 -15.11 -0.53 17.93
CA ASP A 126 -16.42 -1.16 17.81
C ASP A 126 -17.05 -1.42 19.18
N ALA A 127 -18.19 -2.15 19.19
CA ALA A 127 -18.90 -2.47 20.42
C ALA A 127 -18.10 -3.29 21.43
N ASP A 128 -17.10 -4.02 20.95
CA ASP A 128 -16.23 -4.91 21.73
C ASP A 128 -14.85 -4.28 22.03
N GLY A 129 -14.60 -3.05 21.59
CA GLY A 129 -13.35 -2.32 21.83
C GLY A 129 -12.24 -2.58 20.81
N TYR A 130 -12.56 -3.11 19.62
CA TYR A 130 -11.58 -3.30 18.57
C TYR A 130 -11.49 -2.07 17.65
N LEU A 131 -10.26 -1.65 17.39
CA LEU A 131 -9.85 -0.66 16.40
C LEU A 131 -9.47 -1.38 15.11
N TYR A 132 -9.89 -0.87 13.96
CA TYR A 132 -9.60 -1.48 12.66
C TYR A 132 -8.55 -0.67 11.92
N TYR A 133 -7.58 -1.36 11.30
CA TYR A 133 -6.55 -0.72 10.47
C TYR A 133 -7.11 -0.21 9.13
N GLY A 134 -8.32 -0.65 8.78
CA GLY A 134 -9.00 -0.24 7.56
C GLY A 134 -8.38 -0.78 6.27
N PRO A 135 -8.90 -0.32 5.12
CA PRO A 135 -8.54 -0.87 3.82
C PRO A 135 -7.11 -0.53 3.36
N ARG A 136 -6.35 0.24 4.13
CA ARG A 136 -4.99 0.66 3.79
C ARG A 136 -3.97 0.35 4.88
N GLY A 137 -4.37 0.36 6.13
CA GLY A 137 -3.48 0.11 7.26
C GLY A 137 -3.21 -1.37 7.52
N THR A 138 -4.14 -2.26 7.15
CA THR A 138 -3.99 -3.71 7.31
C THR A 138 -2.72 -4.24 6.64
N ALA A 139 -2.25 -3.61 5.57
CA ALA A 139 -1.01 -3.99 4.90
C ALA A 139 0.20 -4.05 5.86
N TRP A 140 0.22 -3.24 6.91
CA TRP A 140 1.34 -3.08 7.84
C TRP A 140 1.10 -3.72 9.21
N SER A 141 -0.05 -4.34 9.41
CA SER A 141 -0.51 -4.82 10.72
C SER A 141 0.32 -5.97 11.30
N SER A 142 1.05 -6.73 10.49
CA SER A 142 1.99 -7.75 10.99
C SER A 142 3.09 -7.20 11.90
N LEU A 143 3.39 -5.89 11.81
CA LEU A 143 4.34 -5.23 12.71
C LEU A 143 3.84 -5.12 14.14
N ASP A 144 2.55 -5.18 14.35
CA ASP A 144 1.88 -5.00 15.63
C ASP A 144 2.40 -5.93 16.73
N THR A 145 2.60 -7.20 16.39
CA THR A 145 3.12 -8.21 17.33
C THR A 145 4.63 -8.10 17.57
N GLN A 146 5.32 -7.20 16.88
CA GLN A 146 6.78 -7.12 16.84
C GLN A 146 7.35 -5.83 17.42
N VAL A 147 6.49 -4.91 17.85
CA VAL A 147 6.88 -3.60 18.38
C VAL A 147 6.56 -3.47 19.87
N GLU A 148 7.31 -2.60 20.55
CA GLU A 148 7.11 -2.28 21.96
C GLU A 148 5.99 -1.26 22.15
N LYS A 149 5.89 -0.28 21.25
CA LYS A 149 4.93 0.82 21.30
C LYS A 149 3.99 0.80 20.11
N ARG A 150 2.68 0.88 20.38
CA ARG A 150 1.60 1.00 19.41
C ARG A 150 0.89 2.31 19.69
N ILE A 151 1.20 3.34 18.90
CA ILE A 151 0.67 4.70 19.09
C ILE A 151 -0.13 5.02 17.82
N TYR A 152 -1.47 5.11 17.95
CA TYR A 152 -2.32 5.20 16.78
C TYR A 152 -3.13 6.49 16.73
N GLN A 153 -3.35 6.97 15.49
CA GLN A 153 -4.23 8.08 15.18
C GLN A 153 -5.62 7.54 14.88
N VAL A 154 -6.59 7.84 15.72
CA VAL A 154 -8.00 7.48 15.50
C VAL A 154 -8.62 8.47 14.52
N ASN A 155 -9.24 7.94 13.46
CA ASN A 155 -9.96 8.71 12.47
C ASN A 155 -11.38 8.11 12.31
N ALA A 156 -12.42 8.90 12.57
CA ALA A 156 -13.81 8.46 12.46
C ALA A 156 -14.23 8.07 11.04
N PHE A 157 -13.49 8.53 10.01
CA PHE A 157 -13.73 8.14 8.62
C PHE A 157 -13.09 6.80 8.24
N GLN A 158 -12.25 6.22 9.11
CA GLN A 158 -11.60 4.94 8.84
C GLN A 158 -12.62 3.81 8.90
N GLN A 159 -12.58 2.90 7.92
CA GLN A 159 -13.57 1.87 7.76
C GLN A 159 -13.18 0.57 8.46
N ARG A 160 -14.18 -0.15 8.95
CA ARG A 160 -14.03 -1.48 9.52
C ARG A 160 -13.97 -2.52 8.43
N THR A 161 -12.86 -3.21 8.33
CA THR A 161 -12.62 -4.27 7.34
C THR A 161 -12.66 -5.65 7.99
N ARG A 162 -12.60 -6.70 7.19
CA ARG A 162 -12.46 -8.10 7.61
C ARG A 162 -11.19 -8.70 7.03
N GLY A 163 -10.66 -9.76 7.63
CA GLY A 163 -9.48 -10.44 7.10
C GLY A 163 -8.55 -10.98 8.17
N GLU A 164 -7.26 -11.03 7.84
CA GLU A 164 -6.20 -11.45 8.76
C GLU A 164 -5.55 -10.22 9.40
N HIS A 165 -5.30 -10.25 10.71
CA HIS A 165 -4.69 -9.13 11.46
C HIS A 165 -5.27 -7.74 11.15
N HIS A 166 -6.57 -7.67 10.86
CA HIS A 166 -7.25 -6.45 10.37
C HIS A 166 -7.68 -5.50 11.49
N ARG A 167 -7.55 -5.89 12.76
CA ARG A 167 -7.97 -5.13 13.94
C ARG A 167 -7.13 -5.45 15.17
N ILE A 168 -7.15 -4.54 16.13
CA ILE A 168 -6.48 -4.68 17.44
C ILE A 168 -7.42 -4.23 18.55
N HIS A 169 -7.36 -4.86 19.71
CA HIS A 169 -8.13 -4.43 20.86
C HIS A 169 -7.47 -3.24 21.58
N VAL A 170 -8.25 -2.31 22.10
CA VAL A 170 -7.75 -1.09 22.78
C VAL A 170 -6.81 -1.38 23.96
N SER A 171 -6.90 -2.54 24.58
CA SER A 171 -6.01 -2.93 25.70
C SER A 171 -4.55 -3.17 25.25
N GLU A 172 -4.33 -3.44 23.98
CA GLU A 172 -3.01 -3.74 23.41
C GLU A 172 -2.28 -2.48 22.90
N VAL A 173 -2.98 -1.35 22.82
CA VAL A 173 -2.45 -0.08 22.29
C VAL A 173 -1.74 0.69 23.40
N THR A 174 -0.63 1.36 23.09
CA THR A 174 0.12 2.19 24.04
C THR A 174 -0.57 3.54 24.27
N ALA A 175 -0.94 4.24 23.21
CA ALA A 175 -1.65 5.51 23.24
C ALA A 175 -2.46 5.71 21.95
N LEU A 176 -3.46 6.57 22.07
CA LEU A 176 -4.34 6.96 20.97
C LEU A 176 -4.42 8.50 20.91
N CYS A 177 -4.38 9.07 19.73
CA CYS A 177 -4.78 10.48 19.53
C CYS A 177 -5.89 10.55 18.48
N ARG A 178 -6.76 11.54 18.56
CA ARG A 178 -7.85 11.72 17.60
C ARG A 178 -7.48 12.79 16.58
N ALA A 179 -7.64 12.45 15.30
CA ALA A 179 -7.53 13.41 14.20
C ALA A 179 -8.43 12.95 13.05
N ASP A 180 -9.63 13.51 12.98
CA ASP A 180 -10.63 13.16 11.99
C ASP A 180 -10.39 13.93 10.68
N HIS A 181 -10.33 13.19 9.57
CA HIS A 181 -10.24 13.75 8.22
C HIS A 181 -10.79 12.75 7.19
N PRO A 182 -11.31 13.22 6.05
CA PRO A 182 -11.72 12.35 4.96
C PRO A 182 -10.54 11.48 4.47
N LEU A 183 -10.83 10.22 4.13
CA LEU A 183 -9.81 9.35 3.57
C LEU A 183 -9.38 9.84 2.17
N ASN A 184 -8.12 9.64 1.84
CA ASN A 184 -7.58 10.02 0.54
C ASN A 184 -8.33 9.33 -0.60
N THR A 185 -8.60 10.06 -1.68
CA THR A 185 -9.16 9.54 -2.92
C THR A 185 -8.06 9.21 -3.92
N TYR A 186 -8.26 8.16 -4.72
CA TYR A 186 -7.30 7.73 -5.72
C TYR A 186 -7.97 7.67 -7.09
N HIS A 187 -7.74 8.70 -7.90
CA HIS A 187 -8.24 8.78 -9.25
C HIS A 187 -7.17 8.33 -10.24
N TYR A 188 -7.44 7.26 -10.95
CA TYR A 188 -6.59 6.80 -12.04
C TYR A 188 -7.14 7.30 -13.36
N LYS A 189 -6.22 7.70 -14.27
CA LYS A 189 -6.59 7.99 -15.65
C LYS A 189 -7.34 6.79 -16.23
N ALA A 190 -8.46 7.03 -16.89
CA ALA A 190 -9.15 5.97 -17.64
C ALA A 190 -8.21 5.39 -18.71
N PRO A 191 -8.27 4.08 -18.96
CA PRO A 191 -7.51 3.48 -20.04
C PRO A 191 -7.78 4.17 -21.37
N ASP A 192 -6.75 4.44 -22.13
CA ASP A 192 -6.86 4.99 -23.47
C ASP A 192 -6.91 3.88 -24.53
N ALA A 193 -6.99 4.29 -25.81
CA ALA A 193 -7.09 3.33 -26.93
C ALA A 193 -5.85 2.43 -27.05
N LEU A 194 -4.67 2.93 -26.69
CA LEU A 194 -3.42 2.15 -26.72
C LEU A 194 -3.40 1.13 -25.58
N ASP A 195 -3.79 1.53 -24.38
CA ASP A 195 -3.96 0.63 -23.23
C ASP A 195 -4.90 -0.53 -23.58
N ALA A 196 -6.04 -0.21 -24.22
CA ALA A 196 -7.04 -1.22 -24.64
C ALA A 196 -6.47 -2.17 -25.71
N ARG A 197 -5.66 -1.68 -26.65
CA ARG A 197 -5.01 -2.53 -27.67
C ARG A 197 -4.00 -3.49 -27.03
N ILE A 198 -3.22 -3.03 -26.08
CA ILE A 198 -2.29 -3.90 -25.34
C ILE A 198 -3.06 -4.94 -24.52
N ALA A 199 -4.11 -4.52 -23.79
CA ALA A 199 -4.96 -5.41 -23.02
C ALA A 199 -5.61 -6.51 -23.91
N ALA A 200 -5.99 -6.19 -25.15
CA ALA A 200 -6.59 -7.15 -26.07
C ALA A 200 -5.71 -8.38 -26.35
N HIS A 201 -4.39 -8.29 -26.20
CA HIS A 201 -3.48 -9.43 -26.31
C HIS A 201 -3.47 -10.32 -25.05
N ILE A 202 -3.86 -9.79 -23.90
CA ILE A 202 -3.87 -10.50 -22.62
C ILE A 202 -5.22 -11.19 -22.40
N LEU A 203 -6.33 -10.53 -22.75
CA LEU A 203 -7.68 -10.99 -22.46
C LEU A 203 -7.97 -12.44 -22.94
N PRO A 204 -7.54 -12.90 -24.14
CA PRO A 204 -7.76 -14.29 -24.59
C PRO A 204 -7.01 -15.32 -23.74
N LEU A 205 -5.97 -14.90 -23.01
CA LEU A 205 -5.12 -15.76 -22.21
C LEU A 205 -5.64 -15.96 -20.79
N VAL A 206 -6.63 -15.16 -20.35
CA VAL A 206 -7.31 -15.31 -19.05
C VAL A 206 -8.49 -16.26 -19.22
N ARG A 207 -8.61 -17.24 -18.35
CA ARG A 207 -9.66 -18.27 -18.37
C ARG A 207 -10.63 -18.10 -17.21
N ASP A 208 -11.81 -18.68 -17.33
CA ASP A 208 -12.75 -18.78 -16.22
C ASP A 208 -12.11 -19.55 -15.06
N GLY A 209 -12.25 -19.04 -13.85
CA GLY A 209 -11.66 -19.62 -12.63
C GLY A 209 -10.22 -19.19 -12.34
N ASP A 210 -9.51 -18.50 -13.26
CA ASP A 210 -8.18 -17.94 -12.99
C ASP A 210 -8.24 -16.94 -11.84
N THR A 211 -7.10 -16.75 -11.19
CA THR A 211 -6.92 -15.75 -10.12
C THR A 211 -6.17 -14.55 -10.66
N LEU A 212 -6.65 -13.35 -10.39
CA LEU A 212 -6.10 -12.09 -10.90
C LEU A 212 -5.28 -11.37 -9.86
N GLN A 213 -4.07 -11.01 -10.21
CA GLN A 213 -3.31 -9.92 -9.63
C GLN A 213 -3.16 -8.83 -10.71
N VAL A 214 -3.67 -7.66 -10.43
CA VAL A 214 -3.66 -6.55 -11.40
C VAL A 214 -3.01 -5.34 -10.73
N GLY A 215 -1.92 -4.86 -11.31
CA GLY A 215 -1.21 -3.69 -10.85
C GLY A 215 -1.97 -2.38 -11.11
N ILE A 216 -1.32 -1.27 -10.78
CA ILE A 216 -1.84 0.09 -10.97
C ILE A 216 -1.45 0.57 -12.38
N GLY A 217 -2.36 1.22 -13.09
CA GLY A 217 -2.07 1.89 -14.36
C GLY A 217 -3.12 1.67 -15.45
N GLY A 218 -2.96 2.32 -16.59
CA GLY A 218 -3.92 2.27 -17.69
C GLY A 218 -4.09 0.87 -18.25
N ILE A 219 -2.99 0.20 -18.61
CA ILE A 219 -3.03 -1.16 -19.19
C ILE A 219 -3.61 -2.18 -18.20
N PRO A 220 -3.16 -2.30 -16.93
CA PRO A 220 -3.77 -3.19 -15.96
C PRO A 220 -5.27 -2.93 -15.77
N ASN A 221 -5.69 -1.66 -15.68
CA ASN A 221 -7.12 -1.33 -15.60
C ASN A 221 -7.89 -1.73 -16.85
N ALA A 222 -7.31 -1.58 -18.06
CA ALA A 222 -7.93 -2.02 -19.32
C ALA A 222 -8.15 -3.53 -19.33
N VAL A 223 -7.20 -4.31 -18.80
CA VAL A 223 -7.37 -5.76 -18.64
C VAL A 223 -8.54 -6.07 -17.69
N ALA A 224 -8.57 -5.45 -16.51
CA ALA A 224 -9.67 -5.69 -15.56
C ALA A 224 -11.03 -5.33 -16.15
N TYR A 225 -11.15 -4.20 -16.85
CA TYR A 225 -12.40 -3.83 -17.55
C TYR A 225 -12.78 -4.78 -18.68
N GLY A 226 -11.82 -5.41 -19.36
CA GLY A 226 -12.10 -6.34 -20.45
C GLY A 226 -12.58 -7.72 -19.99
N LEU A 227 -12.55 -8.03 -18.69
CA LEU A 227 -12.85 -9.36 -18.15
C LEU A 227 -14.31 -9.55 -17.68
N HIS A 228 -15.20 -8.59 -17.87
CA HIS A 228 -16.61 -8.66 -17.42
C HIS A 228 -17.38 -9.88 -17.93
N GLY A 229 -16.99 -10.46 -19.05
CA GLY A 229 -17.60 -11.66 -19.61
C GLY A 229 -17.08 -12.98 -19.03
N ARG A 230 -16.05 -12.95 -18.20
CA ARG A 230 -15.48 -14.14 -17.55
C ARG A 230 -16.32 -14.56 -16.35
N LYS A 231 -16.05 -15.76 -15.84
CA LYS A 231 -16.80 -16.35 -14.72
C LYS A 231 -15.86 -16.92 -13.65
N ARG A 232 -16.26 -16.81 -12.41
CA ARG A 232 -15.59 -17.40 -11.24
C ARG A 232 -14.11 -17.01 -11.12
N LEU A 233 -13.76 -15.79 -11.54
CA LEU A 233 -12.41 -15.27 -11.34
C LEU A 233 -12.15 -15.09 -9.84
N GLY A 234 -10.93 -15.39 -9.40
CA GLY A 234 -10.44 -14.95 -8.10
C GLY A 234 -9.75 -13.59 -8.21
N ILE A 235 -9.67 -12.84 -7.12
CA ILE A 235 -8.80 -11.67 -6.97
C ILE A 235 -7.85 -11.94 -5.81
N TYR A 236 -6.55 -11.89 -6.08
CA TYR A 236 -5.50 -12.00 -5.09
C TYR A 236 -4.44 -10.96 -5.43
N THR A 237 -4.51 -9.79 -4.81
CA THR A 237 -3.75 -8.62 -5.28
C THR A 237 -3.23 -7.78 -4.12
N GLU A 238 -2.03 -7.23 -4.26
CA GLU A 238 -1.50 -6.24 -3.33
C GLU A 238 -2.41 -5.02 -3.23
N VAL A 239 -2.71 -4.40 -4.37
CA VAL A 239 -3.57 -3.23 -4.48
C VAL A 239 -4.82 -3.56 -5.28
N LEU A 240 -5.98 -3.43 -4.66
CA LEU A 240 -7.27 -3.54 -5.31
C LEU A 240 -7.74 -2.14 -5.70
N THR A 241 -8.03 -1.95 -6.99
CA THR A 241 -8.40 -0.65 -7.56
C THR A 241 -9.87 -0.59 -7.96
N GLN A 242 -10.35 0.59 -8.34
CA GLN A 242 -11.71 0.81 -8.85
C GLN A 242 -12.08 -0.12 -10.02
N ALA A 243 -11.11 -0.48 -10.88
CA ALA A 243 -11.37 -1.40 -11.99
C ALA A 243 -11.76 -2.81 -11.51
N GLN A 244 -11.08 -3.29 -10.48
CA GLN A 244 -11.37 -4.59 -9.87
C GLN A 244 -12.66 -4.56 -9.04
N LEU A 245 -12.97 -3.44 -8.34
CA LEU A 245 -14.27 -3.25 -7.67
C LEU A 245 -15.43 -3.37 -8.69
N ARG A 246 -15.30 -2.74 -9.85
CA ARG A 246 -16.29 -2.87 -10.92
C ARG A 246 -16.37 -4.30 -11.49
N LEU A 247 -15.24 -4.99 -11.58
CA LEU A 247 -15.22 -6.39 -12.01
C LEU A 247 -15.95 -7.30 -11.01
N MET A 248 -15.78 -7.07 -9.70
CA MET A 248 -16.57 -7.75 -8.66
C MET A 248 -18.07 -7.49 -8.82
N ALA A 249 -18.47 -6.24 -9.01
CA ALA A 249 -19.87 -5.85 -9.19
C ALA A 249 -20.50 -6.40 -10.48
N SER A 250 -19.70 -6.76 -11.51
CA SER A 250 -20.20 -7.32 -12.77
C SER A 250 -20.64 -8.78 -12.66
N GLY A 251 -20.32 -9.49 -11.56
CA GLY A 251 -20.59 -10.91 -11.39
C GLY A 251 -19.56 -11.84 -12.04
N ALA A 252 -18.47 -11.32 -12.57
CA ALA A 252 -17.37 -12.11 -13.13
C ALA A 252 -16.50 -12.79 -12.05
N VAL A 253 -16.52 -12.26 -10.81
CA VAL A 253 -15.67 -12.68 -9.70
C VAL A 253 -16.43 -13.60 -8.75
N ASP A 254 -15.76 -14.63 -8.28
CA ASP A 254 -16.16 -15.43 -7.13
C ASP A 254 -15.86 -14.63 -5.86
N LEU A 255 -16.89 -14.11 -5.21
CA LEU A 255 -16.78 -13.20 -4.09
C LEU A 255 -16.18 -13.83 -2.82
N ASP A 256 -16.10 -15.16 -2.74
CA ASP A 256 -15.40 -15.86 -1.67
C ASP A 256 -13.87 -15.93 -1.90
N ARG A 257 -13.42 -15.53 -3.09
CA ARG A 257 -12.02 -15.55 -3.52
C ARG A 257 -11.49 -14.14 -3.79
N VAL A 258 -11.70 -13.19 -2.87
CA VAL A 258 -11.22 -11.81 -3.00
C VAL A 258 -10.33 -11.46 -1.80
N GLU A 259 -9.03 -11.35 -2.06
CA GLU A 259 -8.00 -11.02 -1.07
C GLU A 259 -7.15 -9.84 -1.55
N ALA A 260 -6.92 -8.86 -0.65
CA ALA A 260 -6.13 -7.68 -0.93
C ALA A 260 -5.37 -7.18 0.32
N SER A 261 -4.24 -6.52 0.13
CA SER A 261 -3.53 -5.84 1.22
C SER A 261 -3.92 -4.36 1.35
N ILE A 262 -4.19 -3.72 0.22
CA ILE A 262 -4.51 -2.30 0.12
C ILE A 262 -5.69 -2.15 -0.84
N VAL A 263 -6.64 -1.28 -0.50
CA VAL A 263 -7.70 -0.87 -1.44
C VAL A 263 -7.59 0.62 -1.70
N LEU A 264 -7.47 0.99 -2.97
CA LEU A 264 -7.40 2.37 -3.43
C LEU A 264 -8.60 2.66 -4.32
N ASP A 265 -9.56 3.38 -3.81
CA ASP A 265 -10.79 3.73 -4.52
C ASP A 265 -10.91 5.23 -4.79
N ALA A 266 -11.82 5.59 -5.71
CA ALA A 266 -12.01 6.97 -6.14
C ALA A 266 -12.93 7.77 -5.19
N ALA A 267 -13.73 7.12 -4.36
CA ALA A 267 -14.64 7.77 -3.42
C ALA A 267 -13.99 8.05 -2.06
N GLY A 268 -12.84 7.45 -1.77
CA GLY A 268 -12.19 7.50 -0.46
C GLY A 268 -12.82 6.56 0.58
N HIS A 269 -13.89 5.87 0.22
CA HIS A 269 -14.54 4.87 1.09
C HIS A 269 -15.16 3.74 0.25
N LEU A 270 -15.15 2.54 0.82
CA LEU A 270 -15.77 1.35 0.22
C LEU A 270 -17.25 1.29 0.61
N ASP A 271 -18.07 0.82 -0.30
CA ASP A 271 -19.46 0.49 0.00
C ASP A 271 -19.60 -0.83 0.81
N ASP A 272 -20.77 -1.10 1.31
CA ASP A 272 -21.05 -2.29 2.14
C ASP A 272 -20.78 -3.59 1.35
N PHE A 273 -21.00 -3.59 0.03
CA PHE A 273 -20.70 -4.72 -0.83
C PHE A 273 -19.20 -5.04 -0.83
N ALA A 274 -18.36 -4.05 -1.06
CA ALA A 274 -16.91 -4.23 -1.06
C ALA A 274 -16.41 -4.66 0.34
N LEU A 275 -16.87 -4.00 1.40
CA LEU A 275 -16.50 -4.34 2.79
C LEU A 275 -16.90 -5.77 3.18
N ALA A 276 -18.04 -6.26 2.67
CA ALA A 276 -18.52 -7.62 2.95
C ALA A 276 -17.70 -8.70 2.26
N HIS A 277 -17.10 -8.42 1.09
CA HIS A 277 -16.47 -9.45 0.27
C HIS A 277 -14.94 -9.38 0.23
N ILE A 278 -14.31 -8.24 0.46
CA ILE A 278 -12.86 -8.15 0.45
C ILE A 278 -12.28 -8.64 1.77
N ARG A 279 -11.39 -9.65 1.73
CA ARG A 279 -10.56 -10.06 2.86
C ARG A 279 -9.24 -9.30 2.80
N MET A 280 -9.00 -8.49 3.82
CA MET A 280 -7.73 -7.76 3.97
C MET A 280 -6.66 -8.65 4.58
N ILE A 281 -5.48 -8.67 4.00
CA ILE A 281 -4.35 -9.51 4.43
C ILE A 281 -3.08 -8.64 4.49
N PRO A 282 -2.25 -8.76 5.54
CA PRO A 282 -0.98 -8.05 5.61
C PRO A 282 -0.08 -8.32 4.39
N VAL A 283 0.68 -7.31 3.96
CA VAL A 283 1.44 -7.38 2.72
C VAL A 283 2.56 -8.41 2.74
N ASP A 284 3.20 -8.62 3.87
CA ASP A 284 4.23 -9.66 4.04
C ASP A 284 3.69 -11.08 3.90
N VAL A 285 2.40 -11.26 4.17
CA VAL A 285 1.69 -12.53 4.05
C VAL A 285 1.12 -12.70 2.64
N LEU A 286 0.42 -11.68 2.11
CA LEU A 286 -0.24 -11.75 0.79
C LEU A 286 0.79 -11.78 -0.34
N ASN A 287 1.83 -10.95 -0.27
CA ASN A 287 2.85 -10.84 -1.30
C ASN A 287 3.91 -11.95 -1.22
N ASP A 288 3.88 -12.82 -0.20
CA ASP A 288 4.81 -13.95 -0.14
C ASP A 288 4.70 -14.79 -1.42
N PRO A 289 5.79 -14.92 -2.23
CA PRO A 289 5.72 -15.61 -3.52
C PRO A 289 5.33 -17.08 -3.41
N PHE A 290 5.58 -17.74 -2.27
CA PHE A 290 5.19 -19.13 -2.06
C PHE A 290 3.70 -19.24 -1.77
N ARG A 291 3.14 -18.34 -0.95
CA ARG A 291 1.70 -18.28 -0.67
C ARG A 291 0.92 -17.87 -1.92
N ALA A 292 1.35 -16.81 -2.60
CA ALA A 292 0.71 -16.33 -3.83
C ALA A 292 0.73 -17.38 -4.95
N ALA A 293 1.79 -18.19 -5.05
CA ALA A 293 1.90 -19.28 -6.03
C ALA A 293 0.87 -20.41 -5.83
N GLN A 294 0.26 -20.49 -4.65
CA GLN A 294 -0.81 -21.48 -4.38
C GLN A 294 -2.15 -21.08 -5.00
N GLN A 295 -2.29 -19.85 -5.46
CA GLN A 295 -3.50 -19.40 -6.16
C GLN A 295 -3.57 -20.07 -7.55
N PRO A 296 -4.67 -20.77 -7.86
CA PRO A 296 -4.77 -21.48 -9.14
C PRO A 296 -4.84 -20.50 -10.30
N GLY A 297 -4.09 -20.75 -11.38
CA GLY A 297 -4.09 -19.93 -12.58
C GLY A 297 -3.77 -18.47 -12.29
N LEU A 298 -2.76 -18.17 -11.47
CA LEU A 298 -2.43 -16.80 -11.10
C LEU A 298 -1.97 -15.99 -12.32
N ILE A 299 -2.79 -15.05 -12.72
CA ILE A 299 -2.54 -14.11 -13.82
C ILE A 299 -2.06 -12.79 -13.20
N SER A 300 -0.76 -12.51 -13.34
CA SER A 300 -0.13 -11.28 -12.83
C SER A 300 0.05 -10.29 -13.97
N VAL A 301 -0.56 -9.09 -13.87
CA VAL A 301 -0.49 -8.04 -14.90
C VAL A 301 0.04 -6.76 -14.26
N ASN A 302 1.23 -6.34 -14.65
CA ASN A 302 1.89 -5.16 -14.09
C ASN A 302 2.47 -4.25 -15.18
N GLY A 303 2.51 -2.95 -14.89
CA GLY A 303 3.19 -1.98 -15.73
C GLY A 303 4.69 -1.96 -15.50
N CYS A 304 5.47 -1.64 -16.51
CA CYS A 304 6.89 -1.30 -16.39
C CYS A 304 7.21 -0.04 -17.18
N LEU A 305 8.39 0.52 -16.93
CA LEU A 305 8.81 1.80 -17.53
C LEU A 305 9.61 1.57 -18.81
N MET A 306 10.49 0.58 -18.81
CA MET A 306 11.38 0.26 -19.93
C MET A 306 11.64 -1.24 -19.99
N ALA A 307 11.98 -1.73 -21.18
CA ALA A 307 12.48 -3.08 -21.39
C ALA A 307 13.57 -3.07 -22.46
N ASP A 308 14.49 -4.03 -22.44
CA ASP A 308 15.45 -4.25 -23.52
C ASP A 308 15.08 -5.47 -24.38
N LEU A 309 15.81 -5.67 -25.48
CA LEU A 309 15.57 -6.79 -26.39
C LEU A 309 16.03 -8.15 -25.83
N THR A 310 16.74 -8.15 -24.69
CA THR A 310 17.15 -9.38 -23.98
C THR A 310 16.16 -9.78 -22.89
N GLY A 311 15.11 -8.97 -22.67
CA GLY A 311 14.06 -9.25 -21.67
C GLY A 311 14.34 -8.67 -20.28
N GLN A 312 15.32 -7.81 -20.11
CA GLN A 312 15.50 -7.06 -18.88
C GLN A 312 14.44 -5.95 -18.79
N VAL A 313 13.85 -5.77 -17.61
CA VAL A 313 12.76 -4.82 -17.38
C VAL A 313 13.12 -3.88 -16.24
N CYS A 314 12.91 -2.59 -16.46
CA CYS A 314 12.99 -1.56 -15.42
C CYS A 314 11.58 -1.02 -15.12
N ALA A 315 11.20 -1.06 -13.82
CA ALA A 315 9.95 -0.50 -13.31
C ALA A 315 10.17 0.53 -12.19
N GLU A 316 11.43 0.84 -11.86
CA GLU A 316 11.78 1.59 -10.65
C GLU A 316 12.41 2.95 -10.93
N ALA A 317 13.08 3.11 -12.08
CA ALA A 317 13.86 4.31 -12.39
C ALA A 317 13.57 4.83 -13.80
N ILE A 318 13.70 6.14 -13.99
CA ILE A 318 13.61 6.82 -15.27
C ILE A 318 14.90 7.64 -15.43
N ASP A 319 15.65 7.41 -16.52
CA ASP A 319 16.88 8.12 -16.87
C ASP A 319 17.87 8.22 -15.68
N GLY A 320 18.07 7.10 -14.99
CA GLY A 320 19.01 6.99 -13.86
C GLY A 320 18.52 7.59 -12.55
N ARG A 321 17.27 8.07 -12.49
CA ARG A 321 16.63 8.60 -11.27
C ARG A 321 15.62 7.62 -10.73
N GLN A 322 15.69 7.33 -9.44
CA GLN A 322 14.69 6.51 -8.76
C GLN A 322 13.31 7.16 -8.85
N TYR A 323 12.32 6.41 -9.30
CA TYR A 323 10.92 6.85 -9.45
C TYR A 323 9.98 6.18 -8.44
N SER A 324 10.25 4.92 -8.11
CA SER A 324 9.44 4.13 -7.19
C SER A 324 10.34 3.27 -6.29
N GLY A 325 10.12 2.00 -6.21
CA GLY A 325 10.89 0.94 -5.60
C GLY A 325 10.47 -0.37 -6.24
N VAL A 326 11.06 -1.48 -5.84
CA VAL A 326 10.69 -2.83 -6.33
C VAL A 326 9.20 -3.11 -6.08
N GLY A 327 8.72 -2.77 -4.90
CA GLY A 327 7.32 -3.05 -4.56
C GLY A 327 6.97 -4.53 -4.62
N GLY A 328 5.72 -4.82 -4.98
CA GLY A 328 5.21 -6.19 -5.09
C GLY A 328 5.27 -6.79 -6.48
N GLN A 329 5.72 -6.05 -7.51
CA GLN A 329 5.74 -6.57 -8.89
C GLN A 329 6.54 -7.87 -8.99
N LEU A 330 7.76 -7.89 -8.47
CA LEU A 330 8.63 -9.07 -8.53
C LEU A 330 8.07 -10.23 -7.70
N ASP A 331 7.37 -9.95 -6.60
CA ASP A 331 6.72 -10.97 -5.78
C ASP A 331 5.71 -11.76 -6.61
N PHE A 332 4.85 -11.06 -7.34
CA PHE A 332 3.82 -11.68 -8.17
C PHE A 332 4.33 -12.27 -9.47
N VAL A 333 5.37 -11.71 -10.08
CA VAL A 333 6.07 -12.33 -11.23
C VAL A 333 6.60 -13.72 -10.83
N ARG A 334 7.26 -13.81 -9.68
CA ARG A 334 7.79 -15.06 -9.14
C ARG A 334 6.68 -16.04 -8.74
N ALA A 335 5.60 -15.54 -8.16
CA ALA A 335 4.45 -16.33 -7.78
C ALA A 335 3.72 -16.91 -9.00
N ALA A 336 3.43 -16.08 -10.01
CA ALA A 336 2.75 -16.52 -11.24
C ALA A 336 3.58 -17.55 -12.02
N ALA A 337 4.90 -17.42 -12.06
CA ALA A 337 5.79 -18.40 -12.68
C ALA A 337 5.78 -19.78 -11.98
N ARG A 338 5.36 -19.84 -10.72
CA ARG A 338 5.25 -21.09 -9.93
C ARG A 338 3.83 -21.61 -9.80
N SER A 339 2.82 -20.76 -10.00
CA SER A 339 1.42 -21.14 -9.93
C SER A 339 1.06 -22.12 -11.04
N ALA A 340 0.31 -23.15 -10.71
CA ALA A 340 -0.20 -24.11 -11.71
C ALA A 340 -1.10 -23.40 -12.72
N GLY A 341 -0.67 -23.30 -13.97
CA GLY A 341 -1.35 -22.56 -15.05
C GLY A 341 -1.15 -21.04 -14.97
N GLY A 342 -0.33 -20.56 -14.06
CA GLY A 342 -0.07 -19.13 -13.85
C GLY A 342 0.70 -18.49 -15.01
N ARG A 343 0.55 -17.18 -15.16
CA ARG A 343 1.21 -16.35 -16.19
C ARG A 343 1.47 -14.95 -15.67
N SER A 344 2.60 -14.37 -16.05
CA SER A 344 2.94 -12.99 -15.72
C SER A 344 3.08 -12.16 -16.99
N PHE A 345 2.50 -10.97 -16.98
CA PHE A 345 2.57 -9.99 -18.05
C PHE A 345 3.16 -8.69 -17.52
N LEU A 346 4.29 -8.28 -18.09
CA LEU A 346 4.89 -6.97 -17.88
C LEU A 346 4.57 -6.11 -19.10
N CYS A 347 3.86 -5.01 -18.88
CA CYS A 347 3.22 -4.23 -19.94
C CYS A 347 3.79 -2.80 -19.97
N LEU A 348 4.05 -2.30 -21.17
CA LEU A 348 4.49 -0.92 -21.37
C LEU A 348 4.00 -0.39 -22.72
N HIS A 349 3.91 0.93 -22.83
CA HIS A 349 3.88 1.58 -24.14
C HIS A 349 5.29 1.53 -24.74
N SER A 350 5.44 1.11 -25.98
CA SER A 350 6.76 1.01 -26.64
C SER A 350 7.45 2.35 -26.83
N THR A 351 6.68 3.44 -26.85
CA THR A 351 7.17 4.80 -27.01
C THR A 351 6.57 5.75 -25.96
N HIS A 352 7.30 6.78 -25.67
CA HIS A 352 6.84 7.94 -24.89
C HIS A 352 6.99 9.21 -25.74
N GLU A 353 5.97 10.04 -25.75
CA GLU A 353 5.98 11.35 -26.39
C GLU A 353 6.26 12.45 -25.33
N ALA A 354 7.36 13.17 -25.53
CA ALA A 354 7.71 14.31 -24.69
C ALA A 354 6.80 15.53 -24.99
N PRO A 355 6.73 16.53 -24.08
CA PRO A 355 5.89 17.72 -24.29
C PRO A 355 6.21 18.53 -25.56
N ASP A 356 7.39 18.39 -26.11
CA ASP A 356 7.83 19.01 -27.37
C ASP A 356 7.48 18.18 -28.62
N GLY A 357 6.78 17.04 -28.46
CA GLY A 357 6.44 16.13 -29.54
C GLY A 357 7.52 15.11 -29.90
N THR A 358 8.66 15.13 -29.23
CA THR A 358 9.73 14.15 -29.47
C THR A 358 9.30 12.76 -29.00
N LEU A 359 9.35 11.78 -29.91
CA LEU A 359 9.10 10.37 -29.58
C LEU A 359 10.39 9.69 -29.12
N THR A 360 10.34 9.10 -27.95
CA THR A 360 11.42 8.26 -27.41
C THR A 360 10.97 6.83 -27.23
N SER A 361 11.88 5.87 -27.50
CA SER A 361 11.61 4.45 -27.29
C SER A 361 11.71 4.11 -25.80
N ASN A 362 10.75 3.31 -25.30
CA ASN A 362 10.84 2.62 -24.00
C ASN A 362 11.44 1.22 -24.13
N ILE A 363 11.71 0.78 -25.36
CA ILE A 363 12.52 -0.42 -25.67
C ILE A 363 13.94 0.07 -25.87
N ARG A 364 14.87 -0.35 -25.03
CA ARG A 364 16.25 0.18 -24.94
C ARG A 364 17.28 -0.88 -25.21
#